data_67641ee3f57563215b88e8d06ca1037f
#
_entry.id   67641ee3f57563215b88e8d06ca1037f
#
_cell.length_a   1.000
_cell.length_b   1.000
_cell.length_c   1.000
_cell.angle_alpha   90.00
_cell.angle_beta   90.00
_cell.angle_gamma   90.00
#
_symmetry.space_group_name_H-M   'P 1'
#
loop_
_entity.id
_entity.type
_entity.pdbx_description
1 polymer ?
#
loop_
_entity_poly.entity_id
_entity_poly.type
_entity_poly.pdbx_seq_one_letter_code
_entity_poly.pdbx_strand_id
1 'polypeptide(L)'
;EMLRSLVGSEMCIRDRSGYHLVVLAKNLKGYHNLIKLVSKAWTKGFYMRPRTDRTELEKYHEGLIVCSACLGGEVPRRITAGQFEEAEEAIRWYKNLFGDDYYLELQRHKATVPRANHEVYPMQQVVNEKLIEYAKKYNIKLVCTNDVHFVDEENAEAHDRLICLSTGKDLDDPNRMLYTKQEWMKTREEMNEIFADVPEALSNTVEVCDKVEFYSIDHAPIMPTFAIPEDFGTEEEYRKKFTEKDLFDEFTRDENGNVVMDEAAAKAKIERLGGYEKLYRIKLEADYLAKLAYDGAKRRYGENLSEEVQERIKFELHIMKTMGF
;
A
#
# COMPACT_ATOMS: atom_id res chain seq x y z
N GLU A 1 13.70 -8.54 19.17
CA GLU A 1 15.17 -8.52 18.85
C GLU A 1 15.50 -7.61 17.68
N MET A 2 14.72 -7.58 16.60
CA MET A 2 14.96 -6.65 15.49
C MET A 2 14.74 -5.17 15.86
N LEU A 3 13.80 -4.86 16.76
CA LEU A 3 13.68 -3.53 17.37
C LEU A 3 14.87 -3.19 18.28
N ARG A 4 15.45 -4.18 18.99
CA ARG A 4 16.69 -3.99 19.76
C ARG A 4 17.90 -3.74 18.85
N SER A 5 17.94 -4.32 17.65
CA SER A 5 19.00 -4.06 16.68
C SER A 5 18.85 -2.70 15.97
N LEU A 6 17.65 -2.11 15.98
CA LEU A 6 17.40 -0.75 15.49
C LEU A 6 17.80 0.32 16.53
N VAL A 7 17.94 -0.05 17.80
CA VAL A 7 18.30 0.86 18.91
C VAL A 7 19.74 0.66 19.38
N GLY A 8 20.46 -0.30 18.86
CA GLY A 8 21.71 -0.79 19.44
C GLY A 8 23.02 -0.45 18.73
N SER A 9 23.17 0.62 18.07
CA SER A 9 24.34 1.42 17.67
C SER A 9 24.11 2.12 16.33
N GLU A 10 24.62 3.32 16.16
CA GLU A 10 24.53 4.09 14.88
C GLU A 10 25.12 3.33 13.68
N MET A 11 26.06 2.41 13.88
CA MET A 11 26.62 1.55 12.84
C MET A 11 25.63 0.50 12.33
N CYS A 12 24.73 -0.04 13.18
CA CYS A 12 23.71 -0.98 12.75
C CYS A 12 22.60 -0.35 11.90
N ILE A 13 22.41 0.95 12.02
CA ILE A 13 21.38 1.70 11.31
C ILE A 13 21.81 2.05 9.87
N ARG A 14 23.10 2.29 9.62
CA ARG A 14 23.62 2.70 8.31
C ARG A 14 23.64 1.58 7.26
N ASP A 15 23.87 0.32 7.64
CA ASP A 15 24.10 -0.78 6.71
C ASP A 15 22.90 -1.71 6.48
N ARG A 16 21.78 -1.48 7.15
CA ARG A 16 20.60 -2.35 7.02
C ARG A 16 19.51 -1.74 6.15
N SER A 17 19.68 -1.84 4.84
CA SER A 17 18.50 -2.02 4.00
C SER A 17 17.77 -3.27 4.51
N GLY A 18 16.48 -3.19 4.86
CA GLY A 18 15.71 -4.35 5.31
C GLY A 18 15.81 -5.52 4.33
N TYR A 19 15.42 -6.70 4.74
CA TYR A 19 15.30 -7.85 3.87
C TYR A 19 14.05 -7.71 2.99
N HIS A 20 14.14 -8.15 1.74
CA HIS A 20 12.97 -8.29 0.89
C HIS A 20 12.13 -9.49 1.33
N LEU A 21 10.84 -9.35 1.27
CA LEU A 21 9.87 -10.41 1.54
C LEU A 21 8.68 -10.24 0.60
N VAL A 22 8.33 -11.29 -0.13
CA VAL A 22 7.13 -11.29 -0.96
C VAL A 22 5.97 -11.77 -0.11
N VAL A 23 4.90 -10.97 -0.05
CA VAL A 23 3.69 -11.27 0.75
C VAL A 23 2.46 -11.09 -0.12
N LEU A 24 1.65 -12.14 -0.22
CA LEU A 24 0.41 -12.17 -0.99
C LEU A 24 -0.78 -12.34 -0.04
N ALA A 25 -1.87 -11.62 -0.32
CA ALA A 25 -3.11 -11.79 0.43
C ALA A 25 -3.91 -12.96 -0.15
N LYS A 26 -4.08 -14.03 0.62
CA LYS A 26 -4.82 -15.24 0.22
C LYS A 26 -6.33 -15.03 0.20
N ASN A 27 -6.83 -14.16 1.08
CA ASN A 27 -8.24 -13.87 1.24
C ASN A 27 -8.46 -12.46 1.81
N LEU A 28 -9.70 -12.06 1.98
CA LEU A 28 -10.06 -10.73 2.49
C LEU A 28 -9.46 -10.44 3.89
N LYS A 29 -9.34 -11.45 4.75
CA LYS A 29 -8.67 -11.31 6.06
C LYS A 29 -7.19 -11.00 5.88
N GLY A 30 -6.51 -11.73 4.99
CA GLY A 30 -5.11 -11.48 4.63
C GLY A 30 -4.91 -10.09 4.05
N TYR A 31 -5.82 -9.64 3.17
CA TYR A 31 -5.78 -8.29 2.62
C TYR A 31 -5.85 -7.21 3.71
N HIS A 32 -6.78 -7.33 4.66
CA HIS A 32 -6.86 -6.39 5.78
C HIS A 32 -5.63 -6.46 6.70
N ASN A 33 -5.05 -7.64 6.89
CA ASN A 33 -3.83 -7.79 7.67
C ASN A 33 -2.63 -7.17 6.94
N LEU A 34 -2.54 -7.32 5.61
CA LEU A 34 -1.52 -6.67 4.79
C LEU A 34 -1.62 -5.14 4.85
N ILE A 35 -2.84 -4.57 4.79
CA ILE A 35 -3.07 -3.13 4.99
C ILE A 35 -2.50 -2.67 6.34
N LYS A 36 -2.74 -3.43 7.44
CA LYS A 36 -2.21 -3.09 8.77
C LYS A 36 -0.69 -3.14 8.82
N LEU A 37 -0.08 -4.18 8.23
CA LEU A 37 1.39 -4.31 8.14
C LEU A 37 2.01 -3.12 7.42
N VAL A 38 1.50 -2.80 6.22
CA VAL A 38 1.99 -1.68 5.41
C VAL A 38 1.77 -0.34 6.12
N SER A 39 0.57 -0.11 6.69
CA SER A 39 0.27 1.13 7.42
C SER A 39 1.21 1.32 8.62
N LYS A 40 1.48 0.25 9.37
CA LYS A 40 2.43 0.31 10.50
C LYS A 40 3.87 0.51 10.03
N ALA A 41 4.27 -0.09 8.92
CA ALA A 41 5.58 0.13 8.33
C ALA A 41 5.79 1.61 7.99
N TRP A 42 4.76 2.30 7.46
CA TRP A 42 4.82 3.73 7.17
C TRP A 42 4.75 4.63 8.40
N THR A 43 3.91 4.30 9.40
CA THR A 43 3.64 5.19 10.54
C THR A 43 4.59 4.96 11.72
N LYS A 44 5.08 3.74 11.92
CA LYS A 44 5.92 3.35 13.07
C LYS A 44 7.27 2.76 12.69
N GLY A 45 7.35 2.08 11.54
CA GLY A 45 8.55 1.41 11.06
C GLY A 45 9.37 2.22 10.05
N PHE A 46 9.01 3.48 9.81
CA PHE A 46 9.67 4.30 8.80
C PHE A 46 11.04 4.78 9.26
N TYR A 47 12.08 4.34 8.54
CA TYR A 47 13.42 4.91 8.61
C TYR A 47 14.03 4.87 7.21
N MET A 48 14.13 6.01 6.55
CA MET A 48 14.49 6.15 5.14
C MET A 48 13.52 5.41 4.16
N ARG A 49 12.98 4.29 4.59
CA ARG A 49 11.99 3.45 3.90
C ARG A 49 11.04 2.83 4.92
N PRO A 50 9.79 2.51 4.54
CA PRO A 50 8.87 1.77 5.40
C PRO A 50 9.38 0.34 5.63
N ARG A 51 9.33 -0.15 6.88
CA ARG A 51 9.78 -1.49 7.27
C ARG A 51 8.79 -2.11 8.23
N THR A 52 8.66 -3.41 8.15
CA THR A 52 7.97 -4.22 9.16
C THR A 52 8.98 -5.14 9.87
N ASP A 53 8.55 -5.81 10.92
CA ASP A 53 9.35 -6.75 11.69
C ASP A 53 8.60 -8.06 11.98
N ARG A 54 9.30 -9.01 12.59
CA ARG A 54 8.73 -10.32 12.96
C ARG A 54 7.57 -10.20 13.94
N THR A 55 7.62 -9.24 14.86
CA THR A 55 6.56 -9.01 15.85
C THR A 55 5.24 -8.59 15.19
N GLU A 56 5.30 -7.73 14.19
CA GLU A 56 4.11 -7.31 13.44
C GLU A 56 3.65 -8.42 12.49
N LEU A 57 4.55 -9.18 11.88
CA LEU A 57 4.20 -10.35 11.07
C LEU A 57 3.48 -11.41 11.92
N GLU A 58 3.94 -11.71 13.13
CA GLU A 58 3.26 -12.63 14.05
C GLU A 58 1.83 -12.22 14.38
N LYS A 59 1.56 -10.92 14.52
CA LYS A 59 0.22 -10.38 14.80
C LYS A 59 -0.73 -10.44 13.61
N TYR A 60 -0.20 -10.33 12.39
CA TYR A 60 -0.99 -10.12 11.18
C TYR A 60 -0.70 -11.14 10.07
N HIS A 61 -0.20 -12.33 10.42
CA HIS A 61 0.16 -13.39 9.45
C HIS A 61 -1.04 -14.11 8.80
N GLU A 62 -2.17 -14.12 9.48
CA GLU A 62 -3.34 -14.90 9.06
C GLU A 62 -3.85 -14.47 7.68
N GLY A 63 -4.05 -15.42 6.78
CA GLY A 63 -4.52 -15.19 5.41
C GLY A 63 -3.44 -14.66 4.46
N LEU A 64 -2.15 -14.77 4.82
CA LEU A 64 -1.03 -14.37 3.98
C LEU A 64 -0.27 -15.59 3.46
N ILE A 65 0.18 -15.51 2.20
CA ILE A 65 1.16 -16.42 1.60
C ILE A 65 2.48 -15.63 1.52
N VAL A 66 3.59 -16.30 1.85
CA VAL A 66 4.90 -15.66 1.94
C VAL A 66 5.93 -16.43 1.12
N CYS A 67 6.75 -15.72 0.32
CA CYS A 67 7.88 -16.26 -0.41
C CYS A 67 9.19 -15.61 0.03
N SER A 68 10.30 -16.37 -0.05
CA SER A 68 11.62 -15.95 0.44
C SER A 68 12.27 -14.80 -0.35
N ALA A 69 11.64 -14.36 -1.43
CA ALA A 69 12.07 -13.28 -2.31
C ALA A 69 13.40 -13.55 -3.06
N CYS A 70 13.95 -12.50 -3.65
CA CYS A 70 15.19 -12.51 -4.44
C CYS A 70 16.45 -12.60 -3.55
N LEU A 71 17.64 -12.38 -4.13
CA LEU A 71 18.90 -12.31 -3.37
C LEU A 71 18.88 -11.27 -2.23
N GLY A 72 17.94 -10.32 -2.27
CA GLY A 72 17.69 -9.34 -1.20
C GLY A 72 16.90 -9.89 -0.02
N GLY A 73 16.33 -11.09 -0.10
CA GLY A 73 15.57 -11.75 0.99
C GLY A 73 16.46 -12.16 2.15
N GLU A 74 15.85 -12.39 3.34
CA GLU A 74 16.60 -12.76 4.54
C GLU A 74 17.37 -14.08 4.34
N VAL A 75 16.69 -15.13 3.88
CA VAL A 75 17.30 -16.45 3.68
C VAL A 75 18.38 -16.41 2.61
N PRO A 76 18.14 -15.88 1.38
CA PRO A 76 19.19 -15.76 0.37
C PRO A 76 20.41 -14.95 0.83
N ARG A 77 20.22 -13.84 1.54
CA ARG A 77 21.34 -13.04 2.06
C ARG A 77 22.17 -13.78 3.10
N ARG A 78 21.54 -14.56 3.98
CA ARG A 78 22.25 -15.39 4.96
C ARG A 78 23.10 -16.44 4.25
N ILE A 79 22.55 -17.09 3.22
CA ILE A 79 23.28 -18.08 2.41
C ILE A 79 24.48 -17.44 1.71
N THR A 80 24.31 -16.30 1.01
CA THR A 80 25.40 -15.60 0.34
C THR A 80 26.47 -15.10 1.30
N ALA A 81 26.12 -14.80 2.54
CA ALA A 81 27.06 -14.43 3.60
C ALA A 81 27.74 -15.64 4.28
N GLY A 82 27.44 -16.87 3.89
CA GLY A 82 27.93 -18.09 4.53
C GLY A 82 27.33 -18.36 5.93
N GLN A 83 26.24 -17.64 6.30
CA GLN A 83 25.54 -17.75 7.58
C GLN A 83 24.45 -18.82 7.48
N PHE A 84 24.84 -20.08 7.36
CA PHE A 84 23.89 -21.18 7.08
C PHE A 84 22.99 -21.51 8.27
N GLU A 85 23.50 -21.42 9.49
CA GLU A 85 22.71 -21.67 10.71
C GLU A 85 21.61 -20.62 10.87
N GLU A 86 21.93 -19.35 10.66
CA GLU A 86 20.98 -18.25 10.72
C GLU A 86 19.96 -18.29 9.56
N ALA A 87 20.36 -18.80 8.39
CA ALA A 87 19.44 -19.05 7.28
C ALA A 87 18.42 -20.13 7.65
N GLU A 88 18.86 -21.23 8.25
CA GLU A 88 17.98 -22.31 8.73
C GLU A 88 17.07 -21.85 9.89
N GLU A 89 17.56 -21.00 10.79
CA GLU A 89 16.76 -20.40 11.85
C GLU A 89 15.62 -19.54 11.25
N ALA A 90 15.93 -18.70 10.28
CA ALA A 90 14.94 -17.89 9.58
C ALA A 90 13.90 -18.78 8.88
N ILE A 91 14.34 -19.82 8.16
CA ILE A 91 13.44 -20.78 7.49
C ILE A 91 12.50 -21.44 8.50
N ARG A 92 13.01 -21.92 9.63
CA ARG A 92 12.17 -22.52 10.68
C ARG A 92 11.16 -21.54 11.24
N TRP A 93 11.56 -20.28 11.45
CA TRP A 93 10.65 -19.25 11.94
C TRP A 93 9.52 -18.98 10.95
N TYR A 94 9.82 -18.79 9.66
CA TYR A 94 8.81 -18.58 8.62
C TYR A 94 7.90 -19.80 8.47
N LYS A 95 8.46 -21.00 8.43
CA LYS A 95 7.66 -22.25 8.32
C LYS A 95 6.75 -22.47 9.52
N ASN A 96 7.20 -22.15 10.72
CA ASN A 96 6.38 -22.26 11.93
C ASN A 96 5.23 -21.24 11.93
N LEU A 97 5.44 -20.05 11.40
CA LEU A 97 4.43 -18.98 11.38
C LEU A 97 3.41 -19.16 10.26
N PHE A 98 3.86 -19.47 9.04
CA PHE A 98 3.02 -19.51 7.85
C PHE A 98 2.64 -20.95 7.42
N GLY A 99 3.24 -21.96 8.00
CA GLY A 99 2.94 -23.36 7.66
C GLY A 99 3.17 -23.66 6.17
N ASP A 100 2.14 -24.17 5.51
CA ASP A 100 2.18 -24.50 4.08
C ASP A 100 1.97 -23.28 3.15
N ASP A 101 1.77 -22.12 3.72
CA ASP A 101 1.72 -20.85 3.00
C ASP A 101 3.09 -20.14 2.92
N TYR A 102 4.18 -20.82 3.35
CA TYR A 102 5.55 -20.37 3.16
C TYR A 102 6.23 -21.13 2.03
N TYR A 103 6.85 -20.41 1.09
CA TYR A 103 7.55 -20.94 -0.07
C TYR A 103 8.98 -20.43 -0.14
N LEU A 104 9.91 -21.29 -0.57
CA LEU A 104 11.27 -20.87 -0.94
C LEU A 104 11.28 -20.57 -2.44
N GLU A 105 11.80 -19.40 -2.80
CA GLU A 105 11.70 -18.82 -4.14
C GLU A 105 13.01 -18.97 -4.90
N LEU A 106 12.95 -19.58 -6.07
CA LEU A 106 14.08 -19.76 -6.97
C LEU A 106 14.03 -18.72 -8.10
N GLN A 107 15.17 -18.09 -8.37
CA GLN A 107 15.33 -17.14 -9.48
C GLN A 107 16.58 -17.46 -10.29
N ARG A 108 16.54 -17.22 -11.60
CA ARG A 108 17.66 -17.47 -12.54
C ARG A 108 17.72 -16.39 -13.59
N HIS A 109 18.66 -15.46 -13.44
CA HIS A 109 18.86 -14.33 -14.34
C HIS A 109 20.25 -14.36 -14.96
N LYS A 110 20.44 -15.20 -15.99
CA LYS A 110 21.71 -15.31 -16.70
C LYS A 110 21.86 -14.19 -17.72
N ALA A 111 22.65 -13.19 -17.39
CA ALA A 111 22.95 -12.07 -18.30
C ALA A 111 23.52 -12.56 -19.63
N THR A 112 22.97 -12.05 -20.73
CA THR A 112 23.31 -12.42 -22.12
C THR A 112 24.05 -11.32 -22.87
N VAL A 113 24.06 -10.09 -22.34
CA VAL A 113 24.63 -8.91 -22.99
C VAL A 113 25.78 -8.32 -22.16
N PRO A 114 26.82 -7.74 -22.79
CA PRO A 114 28.02 -7.27 -22.07
C PRO A 114 27.75 -6.20 -21.01
N ARG A 115 26.82 -5.28 -21.27
CA ARG A 115 26.43 -4.20 -20.33
C ARG A 115 25.28 -4.65 -19.43
N ALA A 116 25.53 -5.67 -18.62
CA ALA A 116 24.60 -6.23 -17.64
C ALA A 116 25.36 -6.71 -16.41
N ASN A 117 24.64 -7.00 -15.33
CA ASN A 117 25.24 -7.58 -14.13
C ASN A 117 25.44 -9.10 -14.30
N HIS A 118 26.68 -9.54 -14.48
CA HIS A 118 27.02 -10.95 -14.63
C HIS A 118 27.26 -11.69 -13.32
N GLU A 119 27.30 -10.99 -12.17
CA GLU A 119 27.59 -11.59 -10.86
C GLU A 119 26.34 -12.19 -10.22
N VAL A 120 25.15 -11.74 -10.62
CA VAL A 120 23.87 -12.18 -10.03
C VAL A 120 23.63 -13.67 -10.26
N TYR A 121 23.79 -14.16 -11.48
CA TYR A 121 23.47 -15.55 -11.81
C TYR A 121 24.34 -16.58 -11.05
N PRO A 122 25.68 -16.44 -10.95
CA PRO A 122 26.48 -17.31 -10.11
C PRO A 122 26.04 -17.32 -8.64
N MET A 123 25.69 -16.17 -8.08
CA MET A 123 25.18 -16.10 -6.71
C MET A 123 23.82 -16.80 -6.59
N GLN A 124 22.91 -16.63 -7.57
CA GLN A 124 21.63 -17.33 -7.60
C GLN A 124 21.82 -18.84 -7.68
N GLN A 125 22.81 -19.36 -8.42
CA GLN A 125 23.09 -20.79 -8.47
C GLN A 125 23.43 -21.33 -7.08
N VAL A 126 24.35 -20.71 -6.35
CA VAL A 126 24.73 -21.12 -4.99
C VAL A 126 23.53 -21.06 -4.03
N VAL A 127 22.74 -19.99 -4.10
CA VAL A 127 21.54 -19.84 -3.26
C VAL A 127 20.50 -20.88 -3.61
N ASN A 128 20.20 -21.11 -4.90
CA ASN A 128 19.19 -22.08 -5.34
C ASN A 128 19.55 -23.51 -4.92
N GLU A 129 20.81 -23.92 -5.02
CA GLU A 129 21.26 -25.23 -4.52
C GLU A 129 20.92 -25.41 -3.04
N LYS A 130 21.22 -24.40 -2.22
CA LYS A 130 20.89 -24.44 -0.78
C LYS A 130 19.39 -24.38 -0.51
N LEU A 131 18.63 -23.59 -1.25
CA LEU A 131 17.17 -23.52 -1.11
C LEU A 131 16.52 -24.86 -1.47
N ILE A 132 17.00 -25.57 -2.50
CA ILE A 132 16.52 -26.91 -2.87
C ILE A 132 16.83 -27.93 -1.76
N GLU A 133 18.04 -27.85 -1.16
CA GLU A 133 18.41 -28.68 0.00
C GLU A 133 17.47 -28.42 1.18
N TYR A 134 17.27 -27.14 1.53
CA TYR A 134 16.42 -26.74 2.66
C TYR A 134 14.93 -27.03 2.42
N ALA A 135 14.45 -26.90 1.20
CA ALA A 135 13.09 -27.28 0.81
C ALA A 135 12.79 -28.73 1.19
N LYS A 136 13.71 -29.63 0.84
CA LYS A 136 13.61 -31.07 1.20
C LYS A 136 13.73 -31.29 2.71
N LYS A 137 14.72 -30.65 3.36
CA LYS A 137 15.01 -30.78 4.80
C LYS A 137 13.83 -30.34 5.68
N TYR A 138 13.17 -29.27 5.33
CA TYR A 138 12.10 -28.64 6.12
C TYR A 138 10.69 -28.86 5.58
N ASN A 139 10.56 -29.69 4.54
CA ASN A 139 9.29 -29.94 3.85
C ASN A 139 8.58 -28.61 3.48
N ILE A 140 9.30 -27.77 2.74
CA ILE A 140 8.80 -26.49 2.22
C ILE A 140 8.75 -26.59 0.70
N LYS A 141 7.67 -26.11 0.10
CA LYS A 141 7.54 -26.10 -1.36
C LYS A 141 8.38 -24.99 -1.98
N LEU A 142 8.91 -25.29 -3.17
CA LEU A 142 9.62 -24.31 -4.01
C LEU A 142 8.65 -23.63 -4.96
N VAL A 143 8.89 -22.37 -5.26
CA VAL A 143 8.29 -21.65 -6.38
C VAL A 143 9.40 -21.02 -7.23
N CYS A 144 9.18 -20.83 -8.52
CA CYS A 144 10.10 -20.09 -9.38
C CYS A 144 9.46 -18.78 -9.83
N THR A 145 10.25 -17.71 -9.80
CA THR A 145 9.84 -16.37 -10.24
C THR A 145 10.91 -15.73 -11.09
N ASN A 146 10.57 -14.63 -11.76
CA ASN A 146 11.51 -13.89 -12.58
C ASN A 146 11.75 -12.46 -12.10
N ASP A 147 11.32 -12.08 -10.90
CA ASP A 147 11.54 -10.74 -10.32
C ASP A 147 11.32 -9.62 -11.36
N VAL A 148 10.14 -9.63 -12.00
CA VAL A 148 9.84 -8.82 -13.19
C VAL A 148 9.88 -7.33 -12.87
N HIS A 149 10.69 -6.58 -13.64
CA HIS A 149 10.82 -5.13 -13.52
C HIS A 149 10.39 -4.38 -14.78
N PHE A 150 10.26 -5.06 -15.92
CA PHE A 150 9.77 -4.51 -17.19
C PHE A 150 9.07 -5.60 -18.01
N VAL A 151 8.31 -5.20 -19.02
CA VAL A 151 7.37 -6.11 -19.72
C VAL A 151 8.08 -6.99 -20.71
N ASP A 152 8.82 -6.41 -21.67
CA ASP A 152 9.45 -7.12 -22.77
C ASP A 152 10.97 -7.02 -22.69
N GLU A 153 11.69 -7.99 -23.27
CA GLU A 153 13.16 -8.01 -23.31
C GLU A 153 13.76 -6.71 -23.85
N GLU A 154 13.16 -6.14 -24.89
CA GLU A 154 13.60 -4.87 -25.51
C GLU A 154 13.48 -3.66 -24.58
N ASN A 155 12.66 -3.73 -23.52
CA ASN A 155 12.51 -2.66 -22.54
C ASN A 155 13.69 -2.59 -21.56
N ALA A 156 14.59 -3.54 -21.56
CA ALA A 156 15.74 -3.59 -20.67
C ALA A 156 16.64 -2.34 -20.76
N GLU A 157 16.82 -1.77 -21.97
CA GLU A 157 17.60 -0.54 -22.16
C GLU A 157 16.87 0.69 -21.60
N ALA A 158 15.55 0.77 -21.76
CA ALA A 158 14.74 1.85 -21.18
C ALA A 158 14.80 1.79 -19.66
N HIS A 159 14.65 0.60 -19.07
CA HIS A 159 14.76 0.37 -17.64
C HIS A 159 16.14 0.78 -17.09
N ASP A 160 17.22 0.42 -17.78
CA ASP A 160 18.59 0.80 -17.39
C ASP A 160 18.76 2.33 -17.31
N ARG A 161 18.18 3.08 -18.28
CA ARG A 161 18.17 4.54 -18.26
C ARG A 161 17.33 5.13 -17.13
N LEU A 162 16.18 4.52 -16.83
CA LEU A 162 15.35 4.93 -15.70
C LEU A 162 16.05 4.73 -14.35
N ILE A 163 16.84 3.66 -14.20
CA ILE A 163 17.68 3.44 -13.02
C ILE A 163 18.73 4.55 -12.89
N CYS A 164 19.39 4.93 -13.97
CA CYS A 164 20.34 6.05 -13.97
C CYS A 164 19.67 7.35 -13.53
N LEU A 165 18.51 7.66 -14.10
CA LEU A 165 17.75 8.86 -13.75
C LEU A 165 17.34 8.87 -12.25
N SER A 166 16.82 7.74 -11.75
CA SER A 166 16.36 7.63 -10.36
C SER A 166 17.48 7.66 -9.33
N THR A 167 18.70 7.23 -9.70
CA THR A 167 19.87 7.17 -8.82
C THR A 167 20.81 8.37 -8.99
N GLY A 168 20.56 9.25 -9.95
CA GLY A 168 21.42 10.39 -10.29
C GLY A 168 22.78 9.96 -10.82
N LYS A 169 22.83 8.85 -11.57
CA LYS A 169 24.06 8.27 -12.13
C LYS A 169 24.07 8.35 -13.65
N ASP A 170 25.25 8.51 -14.23
CA ASP A 170 25.44 8.45 -15.67
C ASP A 170 25.57 7.00 -16.16
N LEU A 171 25.25 6.77 -17.43
CA LEU A 171 25.34 5.44 -18.07
C LEU A 171 26.77 4.86 -18.05
N ASP A 172 27.78 5.72 -17.98
CA ASP A 172 29.21 5.34 -17.99
C ASP A 172 29.81 5.26 -16.58
N ASP A 173 29.03 5.57 -15.53
CA ASP A 173 29.49 5.42 -14.13
C ASP A 173 29.73 3.93 -13.81
N PRO A 174 30.97 3.52 -13.48
CA PRO A 174 31.28 2.12 -13.19
C PRO A 174 30.63 1.62 -11.89
N ASN A 175 30.20 2.52 -11.01
CA ASN A 175 29.61 2.19 -9.71
C ASN A 175 28.07 2.32 -9.71
N ARG A 176 27.46 2.39 -10.89
CA ARG A 176 26.00 2.44 -10.99
C ARG A 176 25.37 1.06 -10.79
N MET A 177 24.11 1.06 -10.37
CA MET A 177 23.33 -0.17 -10.29
C MET A 177 23.09 -0.73 -11.70
N LEU A 178 23.38 -2.02 -11.87
CA LEU A 178 23.13 -2.79 -13.08
C LEU A 178 22.24 -3.99 -12.77
N TYR A 179 21.21 -4.18 -13.57
CA TYR A 179 20.42 -5.41 -13.61
C TYR A 179 21.01 -6.41 -14.61
N THR A 180 20.52 -7.64 -14.58
CA THR A 180 20.98 -8.68 -15.52
C THR A 180 20.39 -8.50 -16.90
N LYS A 181 19.35 -7.65 -17.03
CA LYS A 181 18.50 -7.47 -18.22
C LYS A 181 17.68 -8.73 -18.57
N GLN A 182 17.47 -9.60 -17.59
CA GLN A 182 16.62 -10.79 -17.71
C GLN A 182 15.31 -10.68 -16.89
N GLU A 183 15.08 -9.54 -16.24
CA GLU A 183 13.96 -9.29 -15.33
C GLU A 183 12.68 -8.84 -16.09
N TRP A 184 12.43 -9.42 -17.28
CA TRP A 184 11.22 -9.18 -18.07
C TRP A 184 10.18 -10.30 -17.89
N MET A 185 8.94 -10.03 -18.29
CA MET A 185 7.82 -10.97 -18.14
C MET A 185 7.94 -12.11 -19.15
N LYS A 186 8.55 -13.22 -18.73
CA LYS A 186 8.74 -14.41 -19.55
C LYS A 186 7.45 -15.18 -19.74
N THR A 187 7.35 -15.81 -20.90
CA THR A 187 6.28 -16.76 -21.20
C THR A 187 6.38 -18.02 -20.34
N ARG A 188 5.32 -18.78 -20.31
CA ARG A 188 5.30 -20.09 -19.62
C ARG A 188 6.34 -21.05 -20.19
N GLU A 189 6.51 -21.05 -21.52
CA GLU A 189 7.47 -21.88 -22.23
C GLU A 189 8.90 -21.53 -21.83
N GLU A 190 9.26 -20.25 -21.81
CA GLU A 190 10.57 -19.78 -21.39
C GLU A 190 10.87 -20.10 -19.92
N MET A 191 9.90 -19.93 -19.03
CA MET A 191 10.06 -20.32 -17.64
C MET A 191 10.24 -21.84 -17.49
N ASN A 192 9.53 -22.67 -18.28
CA ASN A 192 9.70 -24.10 -18.30
C ASN A 192 11.10 -24.52 -18.77
N GLU A 193 11.69 -23.82 -19.73
CA GLU A 193 13.07 -24.08 -20.19
C GLU A 193 14.08 -23.72 -19.09
N ILE A 194 13.92 -22.55 -18.46
CA ILE A 194 14.84 -22.05 -17.42
C ILE A 194 14.86 -22.95 -16.18
N PHE A 195 13.70 -23.53 -15.81
CA PHE A 195 13.53 -24.34 -14.60
C PHE A 195 13.20 -25.82 -14.90
N ALA A 196 13.61 -26.33 -16.08
CA ALA A 196 13.31 -27.70 -16.52
C ALA A 196 13.81 -28.79 -15.54
N ASP A 197 14.82 -28.50 -14.73
CA ASP A 197 15.39 -29.39 -13.70
C ASP A 197 14.63 -29.38 -12.36
N VAL A 198 13.68 -28.44 -12.18
CA VAL A 198 12.87 -28.30 -10.96
C VAL A 198 11.38 -28.06 -11.34
N PRO A 199 10.75 -28.98 -12.07
CA PRO A 199 9.38 -28.78 -12.59
C PRO A 199 8.34 -28.60 -11.50
N GLU A 200 8.55 -29.11 -10.30
CA GLU A 200 7.69 -28.90 -9.14
C GLU A 200 7.62 -27.42 -8.72
N ALA A 201 8.72 -26.66 -8.86
CA ALA A 201 8.72 -25.22 -8.55
C ALA A 201 7.85 -24.41 -9.52
N LEU A 202 7.70 -24.88 -10.76
CA LEU A 202 6.79 -24.31 -11.74
C LEU A 202 5.32 -24.66 -11.41
N SER A 203 5.02 -25.95 -11.15
CA SER A 203 3.67 -26.38 -10.81
C SER A 203 3.15 -25.77 -9.52
N ASN A 204 4.01 -25.54 -8.54
CA ASN A 204 3.64 -24.89 -7.27
C ASN A 204 3.23 -23.42 -7.45
N THR A 205 3.60 -22.75 -8.54
CA THR A 205 3.08 -21.39 -8.83
C THR A 205 1.57 -21.41 -9.08
N VAL A 206 1.06 -22.48 -9.71
CA VAL A 206 -0.39 -22.72 -9.89
C VAL A 206 -1.05 -22.98 -8.54
N GLU A 207 -0.41 -23.78 -7.67
CA GLU A 207 -0.92 -24.02 -6.32
C GLU A 207 -1.07 -22.71 -5.52
N VAL A 208 -0.11 -21.78 -5.64
CA VAL A 208 -0.23 -20.46 -5.01
C VAL A 208 -1.47 -19.70 -5.51
N CYS A 209 -1.73 -19.75 -6.82
CA CYS A 209 -2.95 -19.16 -7.39
C CYS A 209 -4.22 -19.84 -6.85
N ASP A 210 -4.23 -21.18 -6.80
CA ASP A 210 -5.39 -21.95 -6.34
C ASP A 210 -5.71 -21.74 -4.85
N LYS A 211 -4.71 -21.36 -4.06
CA LYS A 211 -4.89 -21.00 -2.64
C LYS A 211 -5.57 -19.63 -2.45
N VAL A 212 -5.58 -18.78 -3.46
CA VAL A 212 -6.20 -17.45 -3.36
C VAL A 212 -7.70 -17.59 -3.53
N GLU A 213 -8.45 -17.23 -2.49
CA GLU A 213 -9.90 -17.18 -2.53
C GLU A 213 -10.38 -16.01 -3.39
N PHE A 214 -11.51 -16.17 -4.06
CA PHE A 214 -12.12 -15.03 -4.76
C PHE A 214 -12.72 -14.06 -3.74
N TYR A 215 -12.26 -12.80 -3.74
CA TYR A 215 -12.80 -11.72 -2.94
C TYR A 215 -12.73 -10.39 -3.70
N SER A 216 -13.62 -9.47 -3.36
CA SER A 216 -13.59 -8.11 -3.90
C SER A 216 -13.00 -7.13 -2.87
N ILE A 217 -12.15 -6.25 -3.33
CA ILE A 217 -11.66 -5.08 -2.56
C ILE A 217 -12.47 -3.83 -2.92
N ASP A 218 -13.38 -3.94 -3.88
CA ASP A 218 -14.25 -2.85 -4.27
C ASP A 218 -15.39 -2.67 -3.26
N HIS A 219 -15.62 -1.44 -2.84
CA HIS A 219 -16.68 -1.07 -1.93
C HIS A 219 -17.14 0.36 -2.22
N ALA A 220 -18.33 0.71 -1.74
CA ALA A 220 -18.81 2.08 -1.82
C ALA A 220 -17.81 3.04 -1.14
N PRO A 221 -17.66 4.27 -1.66
CA PRO A 221 -16.81 5.28 -1.04
C PRO A 221 -17.12 5.46 0.45
N ILE A 222 -16.08 5.37 1.29
CA ILE A 222 -16.20 5.59 2.73
C ILE A 222 -16.00 7.08 3.00
N MET A 223 -17.07 7.75 3.40
CA MET A 223 -17.00 9.14 3.87
C MET A 223 -16.60 9.14 5.34
N PRO A 224 -15.46 9.76 5.71
CA PRO A 224 -15.06 9.89 7.10
C PRO A 224 -16.11 10.66 7.90
N THR A 225 -16.45 10.16 9.09
CA THR A 225 -17.35 10.86 10.00
C THR A 225 -16.51 11.69 10.97
N PHE A 226 -16.75 13.00 10.98
CA PHE A 226 -16.17 13.88 11.97
C PHE A 226 -17.06 13.94 13.21
N ALA A 227 -16.46 13.76 14.38
CA ALA A 227 -17.18 13.91 15.65
C ALA A 227 -17.31 15.40 15.98
N ILE A 228 -18.51 15.95 15.84
CA ILE A 228 -18.81 17.32 16.26
C ILE A 228 -18.85 17.35 17.79
N PRO A 229 -18.19 18.31 18.46
CA PRO A 229 -18.27 18.47 19.91
C PRO A 229 -19.70 18.72 20.38
N GLU A 230 -20.13 18.04 21.44
CA GLU A 230 -21.51 18.14 21.97
C GLU A 230 -21.88 19.56 22.42
N ASP A 231 -20.89 20.34 22.85
CA ASP A 231 -21.09 21.75 23.25
C ASP A 231 -21.42 22.70 22.08
N PHE A 232 -21.19 22.25 20.83
CA PHE A 232 -21.64 22.99 19.66
C PHE A 232 -23.12 22.76 19.36
N GLY A 233 -23.63 21.56 19.62
CA GLY A 233 -25.01 21.16 19.40
C GLY A 233 -25.15 19.73 18.94
N THR A 234 -26.37 19.24 19.01
CA THR A 234 -26.75 17.88 18.64
C THR A 234 -27.78 17.87 17.51
N GLU A 235 -27.90 16.76 16.79
CA GLU A 235 -28.92 16.61 15.75
C GLU A 235 -30.35 16.75 16.32
N GLU A 236 -30.58 16.28 17.55
CA GLU A 236 -31.89 16.43 18.22
C GLU A 236 -32.25 17.89 18.49
N GLU A 237 -31.27 18.71 18.87
CA GLU A 237 -31.47 20.16 19.05
C GLU A 237 -31.76 20.84 17.71
N TYR A 238 -31.09 20.43 16.63
CA TYR A 238 -31.33 20.96 15.29
C TYR A 238 -32.72 20.59 14.77
N ARG A 239 -33.22 19.37 15.05
CA ARG A 239 -34.60 18.96 14.73
C ARG A 239 -35.70 19.79 15.47
N LYS A 240 -35.38 20.30 16.64
CA LYS A 240 -36.27 21.18 17.39
C LYS A 240 -36.20 22.64 16.91
N LYS A 241 -35.04 23.06 16.43
CA LYS A 241 -34.74 24.44 16.08
C LYS A 241 -35.15 24.82 14.65
N PHE A 242 -35.00 23.89 13.70
CA PHE A 242 -35.27 24.13 12.29
C PHE A 242 -36.43 23.30 11.78
N THR A 243 -37.26 23.92 10.94
CA THR A 243 -38.39 23.22 10.27
C THR A 243 -37.91 22.63 8.93
N GLU A 244 -38.67 21.69 8.37
CA GLU A 244 -38.42 21.19 7.00
C GLU A 244 -38.42 22.31 5.95
N LYS A 245 -39.24 23.34 6.16
CA LYS A 245 -39.27 24.51 5.29
C LYS A 245 -37.96 25.31 5.36
N ASP A 246 -37.38 25.47 6.54
CA ASP A 246 -36.10 26.15 6.71
C ASP A 246 -35.00 25.39 5.98
N LEU A 247 -34.98 24.06 6.12
CA LEU A 247 -34.05 23.21 5.40
C LEU A 247 -34.27 23.25 3.88
N PHE A 248 -35.54 23.20 3.44
CA PHE A 248 -35.85 23.31 2.02
C PHE A 248 -35.30 24.60 1.43
N ASP A 249 -35.61 25.74 2.06
CA ASP A 249 -35.16 27.06 1.62
C ASP A 249 -33.58 27.12 1.61
N GLU A 250 -32.96 26.64 2.65
CA GLU A 250 -31.51 26.70 2.80
C GLU A 250 -30.73 25.82 1.79
N PHE A 251 -31.25 24.65 1.45
CA PHE A 251 -30.58 23.70 0.55
C PHE A 251 -30.94 23.86 -0.93
N THR A 252 -31.96 24.62 -1.26
CA THR A 252 -32.46 24.79 -2.65
C THR A 252 -32.27 26.19 -3.21
N ARG A 253 -31.89 27.17 -2.38
CA ARG A 253 -31.56 28.54 -2.80
C ARG A 253 -30.05 28.74 -2.97
N ASP A 254 -29.66 29.85 -3.59
CA ASP A 254 -28.24 30.25 -3.64
C ASP A 254 -27.75 30.79 -2.27
N GLU A 255 -26.48 31.12 -2.21
CA GLU A 255 -25.85 31.69 -0.99
C GLU A 255 -26.42 33.04 -0.57
N ASN A 256 -27.19 33.72 -1.45
CA ASN A 256 -27.85 34.99 -1.19
C ASN A 256 -29.35 34.83 -0.88
N GLY A 257 -29.85 33.56 -0.92
CA GLY A 257 -31.24 33.24 -0.64
C GLY A 257 -32.21 33.36 -1.84
N ASN A 258 -31.66 33.54 -3.06
CA ASN A 258 -32.49 33.62 -4.27
C ASN A 258 -32.92 32.22 -4.73
N VAL A 259 -34.10 32.14 -5.31
CA VAL A 259 -34.62 30.91 -5.93
C VAL A 259 -33.90 30.67 -7.25
N VAL A 260 -33.15 29.55 -7.34
CA VAL A 260 -32.29 29.19 -8.50
C VAL A 260 -32.77 27.95 -9.24
N MET A 261 -33.85 27.33 -8.80
CA MET A 261 -34.43 26.15 -9.43
C MET A 261 -35.95 26.09 -9.22
N ASP A 262 -36.63 25.36 -10.08
CA ASP A 262 -38.08 25.12 -9.90
C ASP A 262 -38.37 24.13 -8.73
N GLU A 263 -39.64 24.04 -8.35
CA GLU A 263 -40.07 23.23 -7.19
C GLU A 263 -39.82 21.72 -7.40
N ALA A 264 -39.89 21.22 -8.64
CA ALA A 264 -39.65 19.81 -8.93
C ALA A 264 -38.19 19.44 -8.78
N ALA A 265 -37.30 20.27 -9.34
CA ALA A 265 -35.87 20.15 -9.19
C ALA A 265 -35.42 20.29 -7.72
N ALA A 266 -36.01 21.20 -6.98
CA ALA A 266 -35.76 21.40 -5.56
C ALA A 266 -36.12 20.13 -4.74
N LYS A 267 -37.29 19.55 -4.95
CA LYS A 267 -37.69 18.27 -4.31
C LYS A 267 -36.78 17.13 -4.66
N ALA A 268 -36.40 16.97 -5.93
CA ALA A 268 -35.47 15.94 -6.38
C ALA A 268 -34.07 16.10 -5.74
N LYS A 269 -33.63 17.36 -5.53
CA LYS A 269 -32.37 17.64 -4.83
C LYS A 269 -32.41 17.20 -3.36
N ILE A 270 -33.50 17.49 -2.64
CA ILE A 270 -33.69 17.07 -1.26
C ILE A 270 -33.66 15.53 -1.16
N GLU A 271 -34.35 14.83 -2.06
CA GLU A 271 -34.34 13.38 -2.11
C GLU A 271 -32.97 12.80 -2.37
N ARG A 272 -32.23 13.39 -3.32
CA ARG A 272 -30.85 12.98 -3.63
C ARG A 272 -29.90 13.14 -2.44
N LEU A 273 -30.09 14.15 -1.60
CA LEU A 273 -29.34 14.38 -0.36
C LEU A 273 -29.74 13.42 0.77
N GLY A 274 -30.76 12.60 0.56
CA GLY A 274 -31.21 11.57 1.50
C GLY A 274 -32.43 11.95 2.33
N GLY A 275 -33.19 12.97 1.88
CA GLY A 275 -34.42 13.45 2.54
C GLY A 275 -34.14 14.29 3.78
N TYR A 276 -35.19 14.83 4.36
CA TYR A 276 -35.11 15.71 5.54
C TYR A 276 -34.41 15.04 6.73
N GLU A 277 -34.53 13.73 6.89
CA GLU A 277 -33.89 12.98 7.97
C GLU A 277 -32.36 13.16 7.98
N LYS A 278 -31.73 13.15 6.79
CA LYS A 278 -30.28 13.40 6.68
C LYS A 278 -29.92 14.88 6.69
N LEU A 279 -30.79 15.75 6.21
CA LEU A 279 -30.50 17.17 6.11
C LEU A 279 -30.25 17.84 7.46
N TYR A 280 -30.88 17.39 8.54
CA TYR A 280 -30.58 17.91 9.89
C TYR A 280 -29.14 17.69 10.28
N ARG A 281 -28.62 16.50 9.98
CA ARG A 281 -27.22 16.18 10.23
C ARG A 281 -26.29 16.98 9.34
N ILE A 282 -26.56 17.05 8.03
CA ILE A 282 -25.77 17.84 7.08
C ILE A 282 -25.75 19.32 7.50
N LYS A 283 -26.88 19.86 7.96
CA LYS A 283 -26.96 21.22 8.48
C LYS A 283 -26.06 21.43 9.70
N LEU A 284 -26.11 20.54 10.67
CA LEU A 284 -25.25 20.59 11.86
C LEU A 284 -23.77 20.55 11.48
N GLU A 285 -23.39 19.63 10.58
CA GLU A 285 -22.02 19.49 10.09
C GLU A 285 -21.55 20.74 9.33
N ALA A 286 -22.42 21.30 8.47
CA ALA A 286 -22.14 22.52 7.71
C ALA A 286 -22.00 23.75 8.61
N ASP A 287 -22.83 23.90 9.63
CA ASP A 287 -22.75 25.03 10.58
C ASP A 287 -21.48 24.93 11.44
N TYR A 288 -21.07 23.72 11.83
CA TYR A 288 -19.81 23.53 12.54
C TYR A 288 -18.59 23.83 11.64
N LEU A 289 -18.62 23.38 10.39
CA LEU A 289 -17.61 23.71 9.41
C LEU A 289 -17.52 25.23 9.19
N ALA A 290 -18.67 25.90 9.09
CA ALA A 290 -18.73 27.36 8.98
C ALA A 290 -18.06 28.05 10.17
N LYS A 291 -18.37 27.60 11.40
CA LYS A 291 -17.69 28.12 12.62
C LYS A 291 -16.17 27.98 12.51
N LEU A 292 -15.69 26.77 12.18
CA LEU A 292 -14.25 26.51 12.06
C LEU A 292 -13.59 27.35 10.96
N ALA A 293 -14.29 27.56 9.83
CA ALA A 293 -13.80 28.36 8.72
C ALA A 293 -13.67 29.83 9.09
N TYR A 294 -14.69 30.41 9.74
CA TYR A 294 -14.64 31.81 10.20
C TYR A 294 -13.61 32.01 11.32
N ASP A 295 -13.53 31.10 12.29
CA ASP A 295 -12.49 31.13 13.34
C ASP A 295 -11.07 31.04 12.73
N GLY A 296 -10.91 30.22 11.69
CA GLY A 296 -9.66 30.11 10.93
C GLY A 296 -9.34 31.37 10.12
N ALA A 297 -10.35 31.97 9.49
CA ALA A 297 -10.19 33.19 8.72
C ALA A 297 -9.76 34.37 9.62
N LYS A 298 -10.42 34.54 10.78
CA LYS A 298 -10.03 35.57 11.75
C LYS A 298 -8.59 35.44 12.23
N ARG A 299 -8.14 34.19 12.48
CA ARG A 299 -6.74 33.94 12.87
C ARG A 299 -5.73 34.30 11.77
N ARG A 300 -6.10 34.15 10.49
CA ARG A 300 -5.22 34.41 9.34
C ARG A 300 -5.26 35.85 8.85
N TYR A 301 -6.44 36.47 8.83
CA TYR A 301 -6.68 37.76 8.21
C TYR A 301 -7.02 38.86 9.22
N GLY A 302 -7.13 38.51 10.53
CA GLY A 302 -7.53 39.46 11.58
C GLY A 302 -9.05 39.45 11.83
N GLU A 303 -9.49 40.09 12.93
CA GLU A 303 -10.90 40.11 13.36
C GLU A 303 -11.86 40.73 12.33
N ASN A 304 -11.37 41.73 11.58
CA ASN A 304 -12.15 42.41 10.56
C ASN A 304 -11.82 41.84 9.18
N LEU A 305 -12.61 40.84 8.77
CA LEU A 305 -12.46 40.24 7.45
C LEU A 305 -12.94 41.23 6.37
N SER A 306 -12.18 41.31 5.26
CA SER A 306 -12.61 42.09 4.09
C SER A 306 -13.88 41.47 3.46
N GLU A 307 -14.63 42.27 2.74
CA GLU A 307 -15.84 41.82 2.04
C GLU A 307 -15.54 40.67 1.07
N GLU A 308 -14.46 40.78 0.30
CA GLU A 308 -13.99 39.73 -0.62
C GLU A 308 -13.77 38.39 0.09
N VAL A 309 -13.11 38.40 1.26
CA VAL A 309 -12.86 37.16 2.05
C VAL A 309 -14.17 36.60 2.57
N GLN A 310 -15.08 37.46 3.05
CA GLN A 310 -16.37 36.99 3.56
C GLN A 310 -17.24 36.38 2.46
N GLU A 311 -17.34 37.02 1.30
CA GLU A 311 -18.08 36.52 0.15
C GLU A 311 -17.51 35.19 -0.34
N ARG A 312 -16.18 35.06 -0.40
CA ARG A 312 -15.54 33.81 -0.81
C ARG A 312 -15.82 32.69 0.18
N ILE A 313 -15.72 32.91 1.48
CA ILE A 313 -16.03 31.90 2.50
C ILE A 313 -17.52 31.48 2.40
N LYS A 314 -18.41 32.45 2.27
CA LYS A 314 -19.85 32.19 2.16
C LYS A 314 -20.18 31.33 0.93
N PHE A 315 -19.59 31.65 -0.21
CA PHE A 315 -19.74 30.88 -1.45
C PHE A 315 -19.23 29.45 -1.30
N GLU A 316 -18.00 29.26 -0.84
CA GLU A 316 -17.39 27.92 -0.69
C GLU A 316 -18.18 27.04 0.28
N LEU A 317 -18.56 27.58 1.44
CA LEU A 317 -19.36 26.84 2.42
C LEU A 317 -20.74 26.48 1.89
N HIS A 318 -21.35 27.36 1.09
CA HIS A 318 -22.63 27.07 0.44
C HIS A 318 -22.52 25.93 -0.55
N ILE A 319 -21.47 25.90 -1.38
CA ILE A 319 -21.23 24.81 -2.33
C ILE A 319 -21.01 23.48 -1.58
N MET A 320 -20.13 23.44 -0.57
CA MET A 320 -19.91 22.21 0.21
C MET A 320 -21.21 21.67 0.82
N LYS A 321 -21.96 22.50 1.50
CA LYS A 321 -23.24 22.15 2.10
C LYS A 321 -24.25 21.62 1.09
N THR A 322 -24.44 22.33 -0.04
CA THR A 322 -25.48 21.98 -1.02
C THR A 322 -25.11 20.82 -1.93
N MET A 323 -23.84 20.43 -1.97
CA MET A 323 -23.37 19.21 -2.63
C MET A 323 -23.45 17.99 -1.71
N GLY A 324 -23.59 18.17 -0.39
CA GLY A 324 -23.71 17.11 0.60
C GLY A 324 -22.36 16.55 1.08
N PHE A 325 -21.32 17.38 1.05
CA PHE A 325 -20.00 17.05 1.61
C PHE A 325 -19.88 17.40 3.08
#